data_8d3b6933ed124bafc9e18d5881d66cd1
#
_entry.id   8d3b6933ed124bafc9e18d5881d66cd1
#
_cell.length_a   1.000
_cell.length_b   1.000
_cell.length_c   1.000
_cell.angle_alpha   90.00
_cell.angle_beta   90.00
_cell.angle_gamma   90.00
#
_symmetry.space_group_name_H-M   'P 1'
#
loop_
_entity.id
_entity.type
_entity.pdbx_description
1 polymer ?
#
loop_
_entity_poly.entity_id
_entity_poly.type
_entity_poly.pdbx_seq_one_letter_code
_entity_poly.pdbx_strand_id
1 'polypeptide(L)'
;MRHKLFCQFSFDSFADRVPPKDVGGVFNELYQIRWRLATEDEVKFFLENNNVSLQLRKNFLVRFIDRFMTSVSDYTLVCLFYLLDDHLFSRLGYFINVLKVFYAEERNIMMVEVNSRFDLGYENLMVYQASLQFLYQKKVEYIFKKDDFLVGGFRLRWYNGELDLSIRHQIDYVKQTILQGR
;
A
#
# COMPACT_ATOMS: atom_id res chain seq x y z
N MET A 1 3.80 -2.43 -23.75
CA MET A 1 2.59 -3.25 -23.93
C MET A 1 2.69 -4.62 -23.23
N ARG A 2 3.75 -5.42 -23.40
CA ARG A 2 3.92 -6.74 -22.75
C ARG A 2 3.87 -6.74 -21.22
N HIS A 3 4.35 -5.69 -20.54
CA HIS A 3 4.36 -5.59 -19.07
C HIS A 3 2.97 -5.41 -18.44
N LYS A 4 2.04 -4.74 -19.12
CA LYS A 4 0.68 -4.55 -18.63
C LYS A 4 -0.11 -5.86 -18.68
N LEU A 5 0.04 -6.61 -19.79
CA LEU A 5 -0.59 -7.91 -19.98
C LEU A 5 -0.09 -8.96 -18.97
N PHE A 6 1.20 -8.96 -18.66
CA PHE A 6 1.79 -9.94 -17.75
C PHE A 6 1.32 -9.73 -16.29
N CYS A 7 1.29 -8.48 -15.81
CA CYS A 7 0.75 -8.18 -14.48
C CYS A 7 -0.76 -8.43 -14.39
N GLN A 8 -1.48 -8.19 -15.46
CA GLN A 8 -2.92 -8.43 -15.54
C GLN A 8 -3.24 -9.93 -15.54
N PHE A 9 -2.49 -10.74 -16.27
CA PHE A 9 -2.65 -12.20 -16.30
C PHE A 9 -2.34 -12.85 -14.94
N SER A 10 -1.28 -12.41 -14.25
CA SER A 10 -0.94 -12.85 -12.90
C SER A 10 -1.97 -12.44 -11.87
N PHE A 11 -2.57 -11.28 -12.07
CA PHE A 11 -3.58 -10.73 -11.18
C PHE A 11 -4.93 -11.42 -11.36
N ASP A 12 -5.36 -11.66 -12.60
CA ASP A 12 -6.59 -12.41 -12.89
C ASP A 12 -6.53 -13.82 -12.28
N SER A 13 -5.39 -14.52 -12.41
CA SER A 13 -5.19 -15.82 -11.76
C SER A 13 -5.18 -15.75 -10.23
N PHE A 14 -4.76 -14.65 -9.64
CA PHE A 14 -4.81 -14.43 -8.21
C PHE A 14 -6.24 -14.11 -7.74
N ALA A 15 -6.94 -13.22 -8.44
CA ALA A 15 -8.30 -12.82 -8.14
C ALA A 15 -9.26 -14.04 -8.17
N ASP A 16 -9.04 -14.97 -9.09
CA ASP A 16 -9.81 -16.21 -9.19
C ASP A 16 -9.58 -17.16 -8.00
N ARG A 17 -8.44 -17.05 -7.32
CA ARG A 17 -8.06 -17.96 -6.21
C ARG A 17 -8.35 -17.42 -4.83
N VAL A 18 -8.36 -16.10 -4.66
CA VAL A 18 -8.58 -15.46 -3.35
C VAL A 18 -10.02 -15.01 -3.23
N PRO A 19 -10.78 -15.57 -2.29
CA PRO A 19 -12.15 -15.11 -2.04
C PRO A 19 -12.17 -13.61 -1.74
N PRO A 20 -13.14 -12.85 -2.28
CA PRO A 20 -13.21 -11.39 -2.08
C PRO A 20 -13.16 -10.94 -0.61
N LYS A 21 -13.69 -11.79 0.30
CA LYS A 21 -13.66 -11.55 1.76
C LYS A 21 -12.24 -11.55 2.34
N ASP A 22 -11.31 -12.31 1.73
CA ASP A 22 -9.96 -12.52 2.27
C ASP A 22 -8.94 -11.56 1.65
N VAL A 23 -9.27 -10.88 0.55
CA VAL A 23 -8.37 -9.96 -0.17
C VAL A 23 -7.85 -8.85 0.75
N GLY A 24 -8.68 -8.31 1.65
CA GLY A 24 -8.26 -7.29 2.60
C GLY A 24 -7.19 -7.78 3.59
N GLY A 25 -7.35 -9.01 4.07
CA GLY A 25 -6.36 -9.66 4.95
C GLY A 25 -5.02 -9.84 4.22
N VAL A 26 -5.07 -10.43 3.04
CA VAL A 26 -3.89 -10.63 2.18
C VAL A 26 -3.18 -9.31 1.87
N PHE A 27 -3.96 -8.26 1.55
CA PHE A 27 -3.40 -6.93 1.30
C PHE A 27 -2.63 -6.39 2.51
N ASN A 28 -3.21 -6.48 3.72
CA ASN A 28 -2.57 -5.99 4.94
C ASN A 28 -1.29 -6.79 5.26
N GLU A 29 -1.31 -8.11 5.11
CA GLU A 29 -0.16 -8.96 5.31
C GLU A 29 0.98 -8.63 4.33
N LEU A 30 0.69 -8.53 3.04
CA LEU A 30 1.66 -8.14 2.01
C LEU A 30 2.24 -6.75 2.26
N TYR A 31 1.42 -5.82 2.76
CA TYR A 31 1.87 -4.48 3.10
C TYR A 31 2.86 -4.48 4.28
N GLN A 32 2.57 -5.24 5.34
CA GLN A 32 3.46 -5.40 6.48
C GLN A 32 4.79 -6.06 6.08
N ILE A 33 4.73 -7.13 5.27
CA ILE A 33 5.92 -7.81 4.76
C ILE A 33 6.78 -6.84 3.93
N ARG A 34 6.17 -6.09 3.02
CA ARG A 34 6.88 -5.09 2.23
C ARG A 34 7.56 -4.03 3.09
N TRP A 35 6.87 -3.55 4.12
CA TRP A 35 7.43 -2.54 5.03
C TRP A 35 8.67 -3.08 5.75
N ARG A 36 8.62 -4.32 6.24
CA ARG A 36 9.77 -4.98 6.86
C ARG A 36 10.93 -5.18 5.88
N LEU A 37 10.64 -5.61 4.66
CA LEU A 37 11.65 -5.75 3.61
C LEU A 37 12.31 -4.42 3.22
N ALA A 38 11.62 -3.31 3.37
CA ALA A 38 12.18 -1.99 3.12
C ALA A 38 13.16 -1.53 4.22
N THR A 39 13.14 -2.15 5.39
CA THR A 39 14.07 -1.86 6.50
C THR A 39 15.25 -2.84 6.55
N GLU A 40 15.23 -3.91 5.76
CA GLU A 40 16.24 -4.97 5.76
C GLU A 40 16.76 -5.23 4.34
N ASP A 41 17.63 -4.35 3.85
CA ASP A 41 18.18 -4.40 2.47
C ASP A 41 18.88 -5.73 2.15
N GLU A 42 19.54 -6.35 3.12
CA GLU A 42 20.22 -7.64 2.94
C GLU A 42 19.24 -8.76 2.62
N VAL A 43 18.09 -8.78 3.32
CA VAL A 43 17.00 -9.76 3.09
C VAL A 43 16.43 -9.58 1.69
N LYS A 44 16.15 -8.35 1.30
CA LYS A 44 15.64 -8.03 -0.03
C LYS A 44 16.63 -8.46 -1.11
N PHE A 45 17.91 -8.11 -0.96
CA PHE A 45 18.96 -8.51 -1.90
C PHE A 45 19.05 -10.04 -2.04
N PHE A 46 18.98 -10.78 -0.91
CA PHE A 46 18.99 -12.24 -0.94
C PHE A 46 17.80 -12.83 -1.72
N LEU A 47 16.60 -12.31 -1.50
CA LEU A 47 15.38 -12.79 -2.15
C LEU A 47 15.34 -12.46 -3.65
N GLU A 48 15.95 -11.35 -4.07
CA GLU A 48 16.04 -10.93 -5.47
C GLU A 48 17.20 -11.61 -6.23
N ASN A 49 18.14 -12.27 -5.52
CA ASN A 49 19.31 -12.87 -6.13
C ASN A 49 18.98 -14.18 -6.86
N ASN A 50 19.00 -14.15 -8.17
CA ASN A 50 18.70 -15.29 -9.03
C ASN A 50 19.79 -16.41 -9.01
N ASN A 51 20.98 -16.15 -8.46
CA ASN A 51 22.02 -17.14 -8.28
C ASN A 51 21.76 -18.07 -7.08
N VAL A 52 20.82 -17.70 -6.21
CA VAL A 52 20.38 -18.53 -5.08
C VAL A 52 19.23 -19.43 -5.53
N SER A 53 19.28 -20.72 -5.15
CA SER A 53 18.22 -21.65 -5.51
C SER A 53 16.84 -21.16 -5.03
N LEU A 54 15.83 -21.35 -5.86
CA LEU A 54 14.46 -20.91 -5.59
C LEU A 54 13.93 -21.48 -4.26
N GLN A 55 14.19 -22.78 -4.02
CA GLN A 55 13.75 -23.44 -2.78
C GLN A 55 14.37 -22.80 -1.53
N LEU A 56 15.63 -22.41 -1.62
CA LEU A 56 16.32 -21.75 -0.50
C LEU A 56 15.71 -20.36 -0.25
N ARG A 57 15.40 -19.59 -1.30
CA ARG A 57 14.74 -18.29 -1.19
C ARG A 57 13.34 -18.40 -0.59
N LYS A 58 12.54 -19.40 -0.99
CA LYS A 58 11.21 -19.66 -0.41
C LYS A 58 11.29 -20.01 1.07
N ASN A 59 12.17 -20.93 1.44
CA ASN A 59 12.37 -21.35 2.84
C ASN A 59 12.85 -20.17 3.71
N PHE A 60 13.74 -19.35 3.17
CA PHE A 60 14.24 -18.16 3.86
C PHE A 60 13.13 -17.13 4.07
N LEU A 61 12.30 -16.89 3.04
CA LEU A 61 11.17 -15.96 3.12
C LEU A 61 10.17 -16.37 4.22
N VAL A 62 9.81 -17.66 4.30
CA VAL A 62 8.92 -18.15 5.35
C VAL A 62 9.52 -17.89 6.74
N ARG A 63 10.79 -18.28 6.94
CA ARG A 63 11.48 -18.03 8.23
C ARG A 63 11.60 -16.54 8.57
N PHE A 64 11.76 -15.72 7.56
CA PHE A 64 11.79 -14.26 7.75
C PHE A 64 10.44 -13.74 8.24
N ILE A 65 9.34 -14.17 7.62
CA ILE A 65 7.98 -13.78 7.99
C ILE A 65 7.64 -14.25 9.41
N ASP A 66 7.99 -15.47 9.77
CA ASP A 66 7.74 -16.07 11.09
C ASP A 66 8.38 -15.29 12.26
N ARG A 67 9.35 -14.40 11.98
CA ARG A 67 9.98 -13.56 13.02
C ARG A 67 9.07 -12.45 13.54
N PHE A 68 8.11 -11.99 12.75
CA PHE A 68 7.28 -10.83 13.10
C PHE A 68 5.77 -11.03 12.90
N MET A 69 5.36 -12.16 12.30
CA MET A 69 3.96 -12.53 12.14
C MET A 69 3.72 -13.91 12.73
N THR A 70 2.70 -14.02 13.58
CA THR A 70 2.32 -15.31 14.21
C THR A 70 1.58 -16.24 13.28
N SER A 71 0.89 -15.69 12.29
CA SER A 71 0.20 -16.43 11.24
C SER A 71 0.12 -15.60 9.98
N VAL A 72 0.24 -16.25 8.85
CA VAL A 72 0.10 -15.65 7.52
C VAL A 72 -0.85 -16.50 6.71
N SER A 73 -1.72 -15.88 5.96
CA SER A 73 -2.65 -16.56 5.06
C SER A 73 -1.89 -17.36 3.99
N ASP A 74 -2.39 -18.55 3.67
CA ASP A 74 -1.87 -19.36 2.57
C ASP A 74 -1.90 -18.58 1.24
N TYR A 75 -2.89 -17.74 1.05
CA TYR A 75 -2.99 -16.87 -0.14
C TYR A 75 -1.83 -15.88 -0.24
N THR A 76 -1.41 -15.30 0.90
CA THR A 76 -0.24 -14.40 0.95
C THR A 76 1.03 -15.14 0.58
N LEU A 77 1.24 -16.34 1.12
CA LEU A 77 2.40 -17.16 0.76
C LEU A 77 2.40 -17.56 -0.71
N VAL A 78 1.25 -17.93 -1.26
CA VAL A 78 1.10 -18.23 -2.69
C VAL A 78 1.47 -17.04 -3.56
N CYS A 79 1.04 -15.82 -3.21
CA CYS A 79 1.42 -14.61 -3.92
C CYS A 79 2.93 -14.36 -3.90
N LEU A 80 3.53 -14.48 -2.73
CA LEU A 80 4.96 -14.24 -2.57
C LEU A 80 5.80 -15.29 -3.30
N PHE A 81 5.39 -16.56 -3.24
CA PHE A 81 6.07 -17.63 -3.97
C PHE A 81 5.94 -17.47 -5.48
N TYR A 82 4.76 -17.05 -5.96
CA TYR A 82 4.56 -16.72 -7.36
C TYR A 82 5.53 -15.62 -7.83
N LEU A 83 5.66 -14.55 -7.05
CA LEU A 83 6.60 -13.46 -7.38
C LEU A 83 8.07 -13.92 -7.36
N LEU A 84 8.42 -14.90 -6.52
CA LEU A 84 9.77 -15.50 -6.51
C LEU A 84 9.98 -16.41 -7.72
N ASP A 85 8.98 -17.23 -8.07
CA ASP A 85 9.04 -18.17 -9.21
C ASP A 85 9.26 -17.43 -10.54
N ASP A 86 8.56 -16.34 -10.73
CA ASP A 86 8.63 -15.51 -11.94
C ASP A 86 9.75 -14.45 -11.91
N HIS A 87 10.62 -14.48 -10.91
CA HIS A 87 11.68 -13.45 -10.73
C HIS A 87 11.14 -12.01 -10.64
N LEU A 88 9.91 -11.83 -10.16
CA LEU A 88 9.22 -10.54 -10.03
C LEU A 88 9.20 -9.99 -8.61
N PHE A 89 9.98 -10.55 -7.70
CA PHE A 89 9.95 -10.17 -6.29
C PHE A 89 10.28 -8.68 -6.07
N SER A 90 11.17 -8.12 -6.87
CA SER A 90 11.47 -6.67 -6.89
C SER A 90 10.23 -5.79 -7.20
N ARG A 91 9.20 -6.37 -7.82
CA ARG A 91 7.93 -5.69 -8.14
C ARG A 91 6.83 -5.88 -7.10
N LEU A 92 7.14 -6.44 -5.93
CA LEU A 92 6.18 -6.63 -4.85
C LEU A 92 5.39 -5.34 -4.55
N GLY A 93 6.07 -4.18 -4.56
CA GLY A 93 5.40 -2.90 -4.35
C GLY A 93 4.37 -2.55 -5.43
N TYR A 94 4.66 -2.86 -6.68
CA TYR A 94 3.71 -2.66 -7.78
C TYR A 94 2.52 -3.63 -7.65
N PHE A 95 2.79 -4.89 -7.34
CA PHE A 95 1.76 -5.91 -7.13
C PHE A 95 0.78 -5.50 -6.02
N ILE A 96 1.28 -5.01 -4.88
CA ILE A 96 0.45 -4.52 -3.77
C ILE A 96 -0.42 -3.34 -4.22
N ASN A 97 0.10 -2.43 -5.04
CA ASN A 97 -0.69 -1.31 -5.55
C ASN A 97 -1.83 -1.76 -6.48
N VAL A 98 -1.57 -2.74 -7.34
CA VAL A 98 -2.60 -3.33 -8.22
C VAL A 98 -3.67 -4.03 -7.38
N LEU A 99 -3.26 -4.82 -6.39
CA LEU A 99 -4.16 -5.50 -5.47
C LEU A 99 -5.03 -4.53 -4.67
N LYS A 100 -4.46 -3.39 -4.27
CA LYS A 100 -5.19 -2.30 -3.60
C LYS A 100 -6.31 -1.74 -4.48
N VAL A 101 -6.03 -1.47 -5.75
CA VAL A 101 -7.03 -0.95 -6.70
C VAL A 101 -8.16 -1.96 -6.89
N PHE A 102 -7.82 -3.21 -7.11
CA PHE A 102 -8.80 -4.28 -7.25
C PHE A 102 -9.68 -4.44 -6.00
N TYR A 103 -9.08 -4.50 -4.82
CA TYR A 103 -9.82 -4.58 -3.56
C TYR A 103 -10.80 -3.42 -3.39
N ALA A 104 -10.36 -2.23 -3.77
CA ALA A 104 -11.18 -1.03 -3.69
C ALA A 104 -12.37 -1.08 -4.68
N GLU A 105 -12.14 -1.58 -5.90
CA GLU A 105 -13.18 -1.71 -6.93
C GLU A 105 -14.22 -2.76 -6.56
N GLU A 106 -13.79 -3.96 -6.17
CA GLU A 106 -14.67 -5.07 -5.80
C GLU A 106 -15.60 -4.75 -4.62
N ARG A 107 -15.14 -3.95 -3.68
CA ARG A 107 -15.90 -3.58 -2.48
C ARG A 107 -16.56 -2.22 -2.55
N ASN A 108 -16.44 -1.51 -3.65
CA ASN A 108 -16.87 -0.13 -3.79
C ASN A 108 -16.31 0.78 -2.66
N ILE A 109 -15.03 0.56 -2.34
CA ILE A 109 -14.30 1.30 -1.31
C ILE A 109 -13.36 2.29 -1.98
N MET A 110 -13.25 3.48 -1.40
CA MET A 110 -12.22 4.45 -1.73
C MET A 110 -11.10 4.38 -0.70
N MET A 111 -9.92 3.93 -1.14
CA MET A 111 -8.74 3.90 -0.29
C MET A 111 -8.09 5.29 -0.26
N VAL A 112 -7.95 5.85 0.94
CA VAL A 112 -7.35 7.17 1.16
C VAL A 112 -6.08 7.01 1.98
N GLU A 113 -4.95 7.41 1.40
CA GLU A 113 -3.67 7.44 2.11
C GLU A 113 -3.60 8.70 2.96
N VAL A 114 -3.36 8.51 4.25
CA VAL A 114 -3.15 9.58 5.23
C VAL A 114 -1.67 9.67 5.53
N ASN A 115 -1.00 10.68 4.99
CA ASN A 115 0.40 10.93 5.26
C ASN A 115 0.50 11.95 6.40
N SER A 116 1.16 11.59 7.48
CA SER A 116 1.37 12.45 8.65
C SER A 116 2.69 12.11 9.34
N ARG A 117 3.29 13.10 9.98
CA ARG A 117 4.48 12.89 10.82
C ARG A 117 4.13 12.23 12.17
N PHE A 118 2.97 12.55 12.70
CA PHE A 118 2.50 12.11 14.01
C PHE A 118 1.30 11.20 13.86
N ASP A 119 1.07 10.35 14.85
CA ASP A 119 -0.14 9.54 14.89
C ASP A 119 -1.37 10.43 14.99
N LEU A 120 -2.23 10.34 13.98
CA LEU A 120 -3.49 11.04 13.93
C LEU A 120 -4.58 10.17 14.54
N GLY A 121 -5.30 10.71 15.51
CA GLY A 121 -6.53 10.08 15.99
C GLY A 121 -7.57 9.98 14.87
N TYR A 122 -8.29 8.88 14.83
CA TYR A 122 -9.34 8.65 13.83
C TYR A 122 -10.41 9.76 13.84
N GLU A 123 -10.65 10.34 15.00
CA GLU A 123 -11.62 11.43 15.21
C GLU A 123 -11.36 12.65 14.32
N ASN A 124 -10.08 12.98 14.11
CA ASN A 124 -9.68 14.09 13.25
C ASN A 124 -10.00 13.88 11.76
N LEU A 125 -10.22 12.63 11.36
CA LEU A 125 -10.48 12.25 9.98
C LEU A 125 -11.96 12.02 9.68
N MET A 126 -12.83 11.94 10.69
CA MET A 126 -14.26 11.65 10.51
C MET A 126 -14.97 12.67 9.62
N VAL A 127 -14.65 13.97 9.77
CA VAL A 127 -15.25 15.03 8.95
C VAL A 127 -14.91 14.84 7.47
N TYR A 128 -13.64 14.53 7.18
CA TYR A 128 -13.15 14.28 5.81
C TYR A 128 -13.71 12.98 5.25
N GLN A 129 -13.86 11.96 6.10
CA GLN A 129 -14.49 10.70 5.71
C GLN A 129 -15.92 10.91 5.23
N ALA A 130 -16.74 11.62 6.01
CA ALA A 130 -18.11 11.90 5.64
C ALA A 130 -18.21 12.70 4.32
N SER A 131 -17.36 13.72 4.16
CA SER A 131 -17.31 14.54 2.95
C SER A 131 -16.90 13.71 1.72
N LEU A 132 -15.88 12.87 1.83
CA LEU A 132 -15.41 12.02 0.75
C LEU A 132 -16.45 10.93 0.40
N GLN A 133 -17.09 10.33 1.39
CA GLN A 133 -18.17 9.36 1.18
C GLN A 133 -19.36 10.00 0.45
N PHE A 134 -19.73 11.23 0.82
CA PHE A 134 -20.80 11.94 0.16
C PHE A 134 -20.47 12.28 -1.30
N LEU A 135 -19.25 12.80 -1.55
CA LEU A 135 -18.83 13.19 -2.91
C LEU A 135 -18.69 12.01 -3.86
N TYR A 136 -18.09 10.91 -3.39
CA TYR A 136 -17.73 9.78 -4.26
C TYR A 136 -18.72 8.62 -4.18
N GLN A 137 -19.70 8.66 -3.28
CA GLN A 137 -20.67 7.60 -3.06
C GLN A 137 -20.01 6.22 -2.81
N LYS A 138 -18.84 6.24 -2.16
CA LYS A 138 -18.05 5.07 -1.82
C LYS A 138 -17.73 5.04 -0.34
N LYS A 139 -17.62 3.84 0.23
CA LYS A 139 -17.07 3.69 1.58
C LYS A 139 -15.60 4.12 1.59
N VAL A 140 -15.19 4.92 2.56
CA VAL A 140 -13.80 5.38 2.70
C VAL A 140 -13.06 4.52 3.71
N GLU A 141 -11.89 4.01 3.31
CA GLU A 141 -10.95 3.34 4.20
C GLU A 141 -9.60 4.05 4.18
N TYR A 142 -9.03 4.29 5.36
CA TYR A 142 -7.77 5.00 5.53
C TYR A 142 -6.58 4.06 5.63
N ILE A 143 -5.48 4.43 4.96
CA ILE A 143 -4.16 3.81 5.09
C ILE A 143 -3.22 4.87 5.65
N PHE A 144 -2.76 4.66 6.88
CA PHE A 144 -1.83 5.58 7.53
C PHE A 144 -0.39 5.32 7.07
N LYS A 145 0.30 6.39 6.69
CA LYS A 145 1.71 6.39 6.35
C LYS A 145 2.44 7.47 7.12
N LYS A 146 3.54 7.11 7.75
CA LYS A 146 4.42 8.08 8.37
C LYS A 146 5.20 8.83 7.30
N ASP A 147 5.20 10.16 7.38
CA ASP A 147 5.95 11.05 6.50
C ASP A 147 6.79 12.02 7.35
N ASP A 148 8.05 11.70 7.53
CA ASP A 148 8.99 12.49 8.35
C ASP A 148 9.34 13.85 7.71
N PHE A 149 9.01 14.07 6.43
CA PHE A 149 9.22 15.35 5.75
C PHE A 149 8.12 16.38 6.05
N LEU A 150 6.97 15.94 6.58
CA LEU A 150 5.94 16.84 7.03
C LEU A 150 6.33 17.50 8.36
N VAL A 151 6.31 18.81 8.42
CA VAL A 151 6.56 19.58 9.65
C VAL A 151 5.40 19.40 10.64
N GLY A 152 4.16 19.31 10.13
CA GLY A 152 2.95 19.10 10.89
C GLY A 152 1.72 19.14 9.98
N GLY A 153 0.56 18.82 10.55
CA GLY A 153 -0.65 18.58 9.78
C GLY A 153 -0.61 17.21 9.09
N PHE A 154 -1.41 17.04 8.06
CA PHE A 154 -1.50 15.81 7.30
C PHE A 154 -1.92 16.07 5.87
N ARG A 155 -1.74 15.04 5.01
CA ARG A 155 -2.11 15.04 3.60
C ARG A 155 -2.93 13.80 3.30
N LEU A 156 -4.09 13.99 2.67
CA LEU A 156 -4.94 12.92 2.19
C LEU A 156 -4.70 12.72 0.69
N ARG A 157 -4.46 11.49 0.26
CA ARG A 157 -4.29 11.14 -1.15
C ARG A 157 -5.18 9.96 -1.52
N TRP A 158 -5.86 10.07 -2.64
CA TRP A 158 -6.64 8.98 -3.24
C TRP A 158 -6.42 8.96 -4.76
N TYR A 159 -7.00 7.99 -5.43
CA TYR A 159 -6.72 7.73 -6.84
C TYR A 159 -6.79 8.97 -7.74
N ASN A 160 -7.80 9.83 -7.57
CA ASN A 160 -8.07 10.97 -8.43
C ASN A 160 -7.90 12.32 -7.74
N GLY A 161 -7.30 12.38 -6.54
CA GLY A 161 -7.18 13.64 -5.84
C GLY A 161 -6.25 13.62 -4.63
N GLU A 162 -6.00 14.81 -4.16
CA GLU A 162 -5.18 15.07 -2.98
C GLU A 162 -5.76 16.26 -2.22
N LEU A 163 -5.75 16.17 -0.90
CA LEU A 163 -6.05 17.28 0.00
C LEU A 163 -4.85 17.48 0.93
N ASP A 164 -4.14 18.59 0.76
CA ASP A 164 -2.98 18.93 1.57
C ASP A 164 -3.40 19.89 2.69
N LEU A 165 -3.39 19.38 3.91
CA LEU A 165 -3.67 20.10 5.15
C LEU A 165 -2.41 20.25 6.00
N SER A 166 -1.24 20.17 5.38
CA SER A 166 0.03 20.40 6.04
C SER A 166 0.20 21.88 6.43
N ILE A 167 0.91 22.11 7.53
CA ILE A 167 1.26 23.46 7.98
C ILE A 167 2.00 24.21 6.88
N ARG A 168 2.87 23.55 6.14
CA ARG A 168 3.61 24.16 5.03
C ARG A 168 2.69 24.71 3.96
N HIS A 169 1.69 23.92 3.54
CA HIS A 169 0.72 24.34 2.53
C HIS A 169 -0.09 25.55 3.02
N GLN A 170 -0.51 25.55 4.29
CA GLN A 170 -1.24 26.67 4.88
C GLN A 170 -0.41 27.96 4.90
N ILE A 171 0.86 27.88 5.26
CA ILE A 171 1.79 29.03 5.24
C ILE A 171 1.97 29.56 3.80
N ASP A 172 2.15 28.67 2.84
CA ASP A 172 2.35 29.04 1.44
C ASP A 172 1.09 29.68 0.86
N TYR A 173 -0.10 29.19 1.22
CA TYR A 173 -1.38 29.80 0.86
C TYR A 173 -1.51 31.23 1.41
N VAL A 174 -1.20 31.44 2.70
CA VAL A 174 -1.24 32.76 3.32
C VAL A 174 -0.25 33.74 2.65
N LYS A 175 0.98 33.28 2.37
CA LYS A 175 1.97 34.09 1.64
C LYS A 175 1.46 34.54 0.26
N GLN A 176 0.88 33.59 -0.51
CA GLN A 176 0.33 33.92 -1.82
C GLN A 176 -0.83 34.92 -1.73
N THR A 177 -1.71 34.76 -0.76
CA THR A 177 -2.85 35.68 -0.55
C THR A 177 -2.35 37.10 -0.23
N ILE A 178 -1.32 37.25 0.61
CA ILE A 178 -0.73 38.53 0.96
C ILE A 178 -0.05 39.17 -0.27
N LEU A 179 0.64 38.39 -1.10
CA LEU A 179 1.34 38.91 -2.27
C LEU A 179 0.40 39.30 -3.42
N GLN A 180 -0.74 38.63 -3.55
CA GLN A 180 -1.75 38.91 -4.57
C GLN A 180 -2.73 40.04 -4.17
N GLY A 181 -2.79 40.37 -2.90
CA GLY A 181 -3.65 41.46 -2.36
C GLY A 181 -3.00 42.85 -2.39
N ARG A 182 -1.92 43.05 -3.18
CA ARG A 182 -1.25 44.32 -3.42
C ARG A 182 -1.57 44.85 -4.80
#